data_060e1c8acad31a5cc10cf3f811275731
#
_entry.id   060e1c8acad31a5cc10cf3f811275731
#
_cell.length_a   1.000
_cell.length_b   1.000
_cell.length_c   1.000
_cell.angle_alpha   90.00
_cell.angle_beta   90.00
_cell.angle_gamma   90.00
#
_symmetry.space_group_name_H-M   'P 1'
#
loop_
_entity.id
_entity.type
_entity.pdbx_description
1 polymer ?
#
loop_
_entity_poly.entity_id
_entity_poly.type
_entity_poly.pdbx_seq_one_letter_code
_entity_poly.pdbx_strand_id
1 'polypeptide(L)'
;MKDQYQHYLELLKGLRLMDDDFFSEALDEKIEPVEYILRTILERNDIKVQCTEAQVEYKSATKRSIKLDIRAVDTEGRVLDIEVQRADKGASVRRARFHSSVIDRTLLEKGEDFDALVDTYVIFITEHDKYGAGLPLYHVERTVTELQHTTFGDGAHIIYVNGAFRDLEHPVGRLMHDMNCTDPNKMLNPLLAKEVRYLKETEGGRSQMCRAFEEVARESARDAEYQKAVRTAKKMLALGQLNLETIAECTELSLDEVKALADKKPT
;
A
#
# COMPACT_ATOMS: atom_id res chain seq x y z
N MET A 1 17.67 -23.56 -10.01
CA MET A 1 16.40 -23.21 -10.67
C MET A 1 15.22 -24.11 -10.27
N LYS A 2 15.29 -25.47 -10.43
CA LYS A 2 14.16 -26.34 -10.02
C LYS A 2 13.82 -26.25 -8.53
N ASP A 3 14.82 -26.23 -7.64
CA ASP A 3 14.60 -26.16 -6.19
C ASP A 3 13.99 -24.82 -5.75
N GLN A 4 14.41 -23.71 -6.37
CA GLN A 4 13.89 -22.38 -6.09
C GLN A 4 12.42 -22.25 -6.54
N TYR A 5 12.08 -22.78 -7.72
CA TYR A 5 10.71 -22.81 -8.21
C TYR A 5 9.79 -23.62 -7.29
N GLN A 6 10.23 -24.80 -6.82
CA GLN A 6 9.46 -25.59 -5.86
C GLN A 6 9.27 -24.88 -4.54
N HIS A 7 10.29 -24.17 -4.06
CA HIS A 7 10.19 -23.35 -2.87
C HIS A 7 9.12 -22.23 -3.02
N TYR A 8 9.10 -21.52 -4.15
CA TYR A 8 8.08 -20.52 -4.44
C TYR A 8 6.67 -21.09 -4.49
N LEU A 9 6.50 -22.30 -5.06
CA LEU A 9 5.19 -22.96 -5.06
C LEU A 9 4.71 -23.34 -3.66
N GLU A 10 5.60 -23.73 -2.77
CA GLU A 10 5.22 -24.01 -1.38
C GLU A 10 4.83 -22.70 -0.63
N LEU A 11 5.58 -21.61 -0.81
CA LEU A 11 5.22 -20.30 -0.27
C LEU A 11 3.85 -19.84 -0.77
N LEU A 12 3.61 -19.98 -2.07
CA LEU A 12 2.35 -19.55 -2.71
C LEU A 12 1.11 -20.21 -2.10
N LYS A 13 1.20 -21.47 -1.67
CA LYS A 13 0.09 -22.16 -1.01
C LYS A 13 -0.38 -21.46 0.26
N GLY A 14 0.55 -20.89 1.02
CA GLY A 14 0.28 -20.20 2.29
C GLY A 14 -0.16 -18.75 2.16
N LEU A 15 -0.04 -18.13 0.98
CA LEU A 15 -0.38 -16.73 0.78
C LEU A 15 -1.89 -16.48 0.83
N ARG A 16 -2.25 -15.30 1.31
CA ARG A 16 -3.62 -14.78 1.47
C ARG A 16 -3.71 -13.41 0.81
N LEU A 17 -4.90 -12.94 0.53
CA LEU A 17 -5.10 -11.54 0.11
C LEU A 17 -4.69 -10.51 1.20
N MET A 18 -4.40 -10.96 2.42
CA MET A 18 -3.78 -10.12 3.46
C MET A 18 -2.26 -9.97 3.31
N ASP A 19 -1.62 -10.63 2.35
CA ASP A 19 -0.20 -10.48 2.04
C ASP A 19 -0.07 -9.50 0.86
N ASP A 20 0.62 -8.38 1.05
CA ASP A 20 0.61 -7.20 0.17
C ASP A 20 1.01 -7.51 -1.29
N ASP A 21 2.12 -8.23 -1.51
CA ASP A 21 2.52 -8.63 -2.86
C ASP A 21 1.48 -9.54 -3.53
N PHE A 22 0.87 -10.47 -2.77
CA PHE A 22 -0.16 -11.35 -3.30
C PHE A 22 -1.47 -10.60 -3.58
N PHE A 23 -1.82 -9.63 -2.73
CA PHE A 23 -2.96 -8.74 -2.91
C PHE A 23 -2.82 -7.91 -4.18
N SER A 24 -1.66 -7.29 -4.37
CA SER A 24 -1.34 -6.49 -5.54
C SER A 24 -1.43 -7.32 -6.82
N GLU A 25 -0.78 -8.48 -6.87
CA GLU A 25 -0.80 -9.38 -8.04
C GLU A 25 -2.20 -9.95 -8.35
N ALA A 26 -3.02 -10.19 -7.30
CA ALA A 26 -4.38 -10.70 -7.48
C ALA A 26 -5.35 -9.66 -8.04
N LEU A 27 -5.11 -8.37 -7.77
CA LEU A 27 -6.06 -7.29 -8.03
C LEU A 27 -5.58 -6.28 -9.07
N ASP A 28 -4.37 -6.43 -9.60
CA ASP A 28 -3.85 -5.58 -10.66
C ASP A 28 -4.74 -5.65 -11.91
N GLU A 29 -5.20 -4.50 -12.38
CA GLU A 29 -6.14 -4.36 -13.50
C GLU A 29 -7.48 -5.13 -13.33
N LYS A 30 -7.87 -5.48 -12.08
CA LYS A 30 -9.10 -6.24 -11.78
C LYS A 30 -10.22 -5.34 -11.26
N ILE A 31 -11.03 -4.82 -12.16
CA ILE A 31 -12.11 -3.87 -11.81
C ILE A 31 -13.15 -4.49 -10.88
N GLU A 32 -13.74 -5.65 -11.25
CA GLU A 32 -14.87 -6.23 -10.52
C GLU A 32 -14.51 -6.64 -9.06
N PRO A 33 -13.38 -7.33 -8.78
CA PRO A 33 -13.02 -7.66 -7.39
C PRO A 33 -12.69 -6.42 -6.57
N VAL A 34 -12.00 -5.41 -7.13
CA VAL A 34 -11.71 -4.16 -6.42
C VAL A 34 -12.98 -3.37 -6.14
N GLU A 35 -13.89 -3.28 -7.10
CA GLU A 35 -15.20 -2.65 -6.91
C GLU A 35 -16.02 -3.34 -5.79
N TYR A 36 -15.99 -4.68 -5.73
CA TYR A 36 -16.62 -5.42 -4.62
C TYR A 36 -16.01 -5.06 -3.26
N ILE A 37 -14.66 -5.00 -3.16
CA ILE A 37 -13.97 -4.61 -1.93
C ILE A 37 -14.39 -3.19 -1.51
N LEU A 38 -14.33 -2.24 -2.44
CA LEU A 38 -14.67 -0.84 -2.19
C LEU A 38 -16.13 -0.65 -1.78
N ARG A 39 -17.08 -1.29 -2.48
CA ARG A 39 -18.49 -1.26 -2.12
C ARG A 39 -18.75 -1.81 -0.73
N THR A 40 -18.04 -2.87 -0.36
CA THR A 40 -18.16 -3.49 0.97
C THR A 40 -17.63 -2.57 2.07
N ILE A 41 -16.48 -1.94 1.85
CA ILE A 41 -15.83 -1.08 2.86
C ILE A 41 -16.54 0.27 2.99
N LEU A 42 -16.93 0.87 1.87
CA LEU A 42 -17.60 2.18 1.85
C LEU A 42 -19.10 2.08 2.13
N GLU A 43 -19.65 0.87 2.22
CA GLU A 43 -21.10 0.60 2.37
C GLU A 43 -21.95 1.30 1.30
N ARG A 44 -21.39 1.41 0.07
CA ARG A 44 -21.98 2.15 -1.05
C ARG A 44 -22.06 1.27 -2.29
N ASN A 45 -23.28 1.11 -2.82
CA ASN A 45 -23.54 0.32 -4.04
C ASN A 45 -23.36 1.13 -5.34
N ASP A 46 -23.24 2.45 -5.25
CA ASP A 46 -23.08 3.36 -6.38
C ASP A 46 -21.64 3.46 -6.89
N ILE A 47 -20.65 2.97 -6.12
CA ILE A 47 -19.25 2.94 -6.55
C ILE A 47 -19.11 2.12 -7.84
N LYS A 48 -18.56 2.74 -8.87
CA LYS A 48 -18.24 2.12 -10.16
C LYS A 48 -16.78 2.41 -10.49
N VAL A 49 -15.94 1.40 -10.34
CA VAL A 49 -14.51 1.52 -10.63
C VAL A 49 -14.29 1.59 -12.14
N GLN A 50 -13.51 2.55 -12.59
CA GLN A 50 -13.15 2.75 -13.98
C GLN A 50 -11.79 2.10 -14.32
N CYS A 51 -10.81 2.25 -13.43
CA CYS A 51 -9.51 1.60 -13.57
C CYS A 51 -8.91 1.25 -12.22
N THR A 52 -8.03 0.26 -12.23
CA THR A 52 -7.23 -0.17 -11.08
C THR A 52 -5.79 -0.40 -11.52
N GLU A 53 -4.86 -0.02 -10.69
CA GLU A 53 -3.42 -0.20 -10.89
C GLU A 53 -2.78 -0.64 -9.58
N ALA A 54 -1.98 -1.73 -9.63
CA ALA A 54 -1.22 -2.17 -8.48
C ALA A 54 0.16 -1.50 -8.41
N GLN A 55 0.71 -1.42 -7.21
CA GLN A 55 2.10 -1.02 -6.95
C GLN A 55 2.48 0.34 -7.54
N VAL A 56 1.52 1.30 -7.54
CA VAL A 56 1.72 2.63 -8.09
C VAL A 56 2.72 3.42 -7.25
N GLU A 57 3.84 3.80 -7.84
CA GLU A 57 4.92 4.50 -7.14
C GLU A 57 4.92 6.00 -7.43
N TYR A 58 4.80 6.81 -6.38
CA TYR A 58 4.98 8.25 -6.43
C TYR A 58 6.39 8.61 -5.98
N LYS A 59 7.30 8.73 -6.95
CA LYS A 59 8.73 9.02 -6.71
C LYS A 59 8.97 10.47 -6.33
N SER A 60 9.93 10.66 -5.43
CA SER A 60 10.49 11.98 -5.14
C SER A 60 12.00 11.89 -5.09
N ALA A 61 12.69 12.72 -5.86
CA ALA A 61 14.16 12.74 -5.89
C ALA A 61 14.78 13.16 -4.54
N THR A 62 14.07 13.95 -3.73
CA THR A 62 14.62 14.56 -2.51
C THR A 62 13.83 14.22 -1.23
N LYS A 63 12.66 13.60 -1.35
CA LYS A 63 11.76 13.31 -0.23
C LYS A 63 11.39 11.82 -0.21
N ARG A 64 10.58 11.41 0.77
CA ARG A 64 10.08 10.05 0.86
C ARG A 64 9.11 9.78 -0.28
N SER A 65 9.36 8.74 -1.08
CA SER A 65 8.41 8.17 -2.03
C SER A 65 7.35 7.34 -1.29
N ILE A 66 6.21 7.13 -1.91
CA ILE A 66 5.22 6.13 -1.49
C ILE A 66 4.95 5.18 -2.66
N LYS A 67 4.55 3.98 -2.33
CA LYS A 67 4.07 2.97 -3.25
C LYS A 67 2.69 2.54 -2.73
N LEU A 68 1.67 2.62 -3.57
CA LEU A 68 0.31 2.24 -3.23
C LEU A 68 0.10 0.78 -3.62
N ASP A 69 -0.51 -0.03 -2.74
CA ASP A 69 -0.76 -1.44 -3.06
C ASP A 69 -1.76 -1.56 -4.20
N ILE A 70 -2.94 -0.95 -4.06
CA ILE A 70 -3.92 -0.81 -5.15
C ILE A 70 -4.45 0.62 -5.20
N ARG A 71 -4.26 1.28 -6.35
CA ARG A 71 -4.90 2.55 -6.68
C ARG A 71 -6.10 2.29 -7.58
N ALA A 72 -7.28 2.74 -7.19
CA ALA A 72 -8.49 2.72 -8.01
C ALA A 72 -8.97 4.14 -8.31
N VAL A 73 -9.59 4.32 -9.48
CA VAL A 73 -10.31 5.53 -9.84
C VAL A 73 -11.72 5.12 -10.24
N ASP A 74 -12.71 5.80 -9.71
CA ASP A 74 -14.09 5.53 -10.07
C ASP A 74 -14.62 6.47 -11.19
N THR A 75 -15.87 6.24 -11.60
CA THR A 75 -16.51 7.02 -12.68
C THR A 75 -16.80 8.48 -12.32
N GLU A 76 -16.68 8.87 -11.04
CA GLU A 76 -16.79 10.26 -10.58
C GLU A 76 -15.41 10.92 -10.41
N GLY A 77 -14.34 10.21 -10.75
CA GLY A 77 -12.95 10.68 -10.64
C GLY A 77 -12.37 10.56 -9.24
N ARG A 78 -13.09 10.01 -8.25
CA ARG A 78 -12.58 9.79 -6.90
C ARG A 78 -11.41 8.81 -6.93
N VAL A 79 -10.38 9.12 -6.16
CA VAL A 79 -9.18 8.26 -6.07
C VAL A 79 -9.20 7.49 -4.75
N LEU A 80 -9.08 6.17 -4.86
CA LEU A 80 -9.18 5.24 -3.74
C LEU A 80 -7.90 4.41 -3.67
N ASP A 81 -7.18 4.55 -2.56
CA ASP A 81 -5.96 3.82 -2.22
C ASP A 81 -6.32 2.71 -1.23
N ILE A 82 -6.04 1.46 -1.57
CA ILE A 82 -6.28 0.30 -0.72
C ILE A 82 -4.94 -0.31 -0.34
N GLU A 83 -4.62 -0.26 0.94
CA GLU A 83 -3.38 -0.74 1.55
C GLU A 83 -3.66 -1.94 2.45
N VAL A 84 -2.93 -3.04 2.27
CA VAL A 84 -2.98 -4.20 3.16
C VAL A 84 -1.77 -4.21 4.08
N GLN A 85 -2.00 -4.26 5.40
CA GLN A 85 -0.91 -4.13 6.37
C GLN A 85 -0.97 -5.22 7.45
N ARG A 86 -0.04 -6.17 7.40
CA ARG A 86 0.11 -7.22 8.42
C ARG A 86 0.76 -6.73 9.72
N ALA A 87 1.65 -5.74 9.62
CA ALA A 87 2.34 -5.19 10.78
C ALA A 87 1.72 -3.86 11.22
N ASP A 88 1.43 -3.70 12.50
CA ASP A 88 0.82 -2.48 13.07
C ASP A 88 1.58 -1.20 12.74
N LYS A 89 2.92 -1.29 12.61
CA LYS A 89 3.78 -0.15 12.24
C LYS A 89 3.52 0.34 10.82
N GLY A 90 3.02 -0.52 9.93
CA GLY A 90 2.70 -0.17 8.54
C GLY A 90 1.51 0.77 8.41
N ALA A 91 0.48 0.62 9.26
CA ALA A 91 -0.76 1.40 9.22
C ALA A 91 -0.78 2.56 10.23
N SER A 92 0.31 3.32 10.36
CA SER A 92 0.33 4.45 11.30
C SER A 92 -0.54 5.61 10.79
N VAL A 93 -1.17 6.36 11.72
CA VAL A 93 -2.00 7.54 11.40
C VAL A 93 -1.23 8.63 10.63
N ARG A 94 0.09 8.71 10.84
CA ARG A 94 0.95 9.64 10.10
C ARG A 94 1.21 9.15 8.67
N ARG A 95 1.33 7.84 8.45
CA ARG A 95 1.45 7.25 7.11
C ARG A 95 0.17 7.50 6.32
N ALA A 96 -1.01 7.22 6.89
CA ALA A 96 -2.30 7.48 6.24
C ALA A 96 -2.43 8.95 5.80
N ARG A 97 -2.13 9.90 6.71
CA ARG A 97 -2.11 11.32 6.37
C ARG A 97 -1.11 11.64 5.25
N PHE A 98 0.06 11.00 5.23
CA PHE A 98 1.08 11.24 4.21
C PHE A 98 0.63 10.71 2.85
N HIS A 99 0.03 9.49 2.78
CA HIS A 99 -0.57 8.95 1.57
C HIS A 99 -1.63 9.91 1.00
N SER A 100 -2.61 10.35 1.81
CA SER A 100 -3.62 11.35 1.41
C SER A 100 -2.96 12.59 0.79
N SER A 101 -1.95 13.19 1.46
CA SER A 101 -1.28 14.40 0.97
C SER A 101 -0.49 14.17 -0.33
N VAL A 102 0.04 12.97 -0.56
CA VAL A 102 0.76 12.66 -1.81
C VAL A 102 -0.23 12.45 -2.95
N ILE A 103 -1.34 11.77 -2.69
CA ILE A 103 -2.41 11.58 -3.67
C ILE A 103 -2.96 12.95 -4.10
N ASP A 104 -3.38 13.79 -3.15
CA ASP A 104 -3.92 15.14 -3.43
C ASP A 104 -2.96 15.96 -4.31
N ARG A 105 -1.66 15.92 -4.00
CA ARG A 105 -0.65 16.63 -4.79
C ARG A 105 -0.58 16.17 -6.25
N THR A 106 -0.98 14.96 -6.57
CA THR A 106 -0.93 14.39 -7.93
C THR A 106 -2.20 14.65 -8.74
N LEU A 107 -3.23 15.19 -8.11
CA LEU A 107 -4.53 15.41 -8.73
C LEU A 107 -4.70 16.79 -9.33
N LEU A 108 -3.85 17.75 -8.96
CA LEU A 108 -3.91 19.11 -9.49
C LEU A 108 -2.67 19.45 -10.30
N GLU A 109 -2.88 19.98 -11.49
CA GLU A 109 -1.84 20.56 -12.31
C GLU A 109 -1.53 22.00 -11.88
N LYS A 110 -0.40 22.53 -12.36
CA LYS A 110 0.01 23.89 -12.03
C LYS A 110 -0.99 24.94 -12.56
N GLY A 111 -1.65 25.63 -11.65
CA GLY A 111 -2.58 26.70 -11.94
C GLY A 111 -4.05 26.32 -11.92
N GLU A 112 -4.36 25.05 -11.63
CA GLU A 112 -5.73 24.62 -11.35
C GLU A 112 -6.22 25.13 -9.99
N ASP A 113 -7.53 25.29 -9.88
CA ASP A 113 -8.18 25.70 -8.63
C ASP A 113 -8.16 24.53 -7.62
N PHE A 114 -7.95 24.84 -6.35
CA PHE A 114 -8.01 23.84 -5.27
C PHE A 114 -9.41 23.22 -5.12
N ASP A 115 -10.46 23.93 -5.51
CA ASP A 115 -11.84 23.41 -5.49
C ASP A 115 -12.09 22.33 -6.57
N ALA A 116 -11.14 22.11 -7.49
CA ALA A 116 -11.16 21.02 -8.45
C ALA A 116 -10.67 19.67 -7.87
N LEU A 117 -10.16 19.64 -6.61
CA LEU A 117 -9.81 18.39 -5.94
C LEU A 117 -11.05 17.50 -5.80
N VAL A 118 -10.91 16.26 -6.20
CA VAL A 118 -11.93 15.22 -6.01
C VAL A 118 -11.77 14.56 -4.65
N ASP A 119 -12.81 13.85 -4.20
CA ASP A 119 -12.71 13.06 -2.98
C ASP A 119 -11.63 11.99 -3.10
N THR A 120 -10.84 11.84 -2.04
CA THR A 120 -9.77 10.85 -1.93
C THR A 120 -9.97 9.95 -0.73
N TYR A 121 -9.71 8.66 -0.92
CA TYR A 121 -9.86 7.64 0.11
C TYR A 121 -8.54 6.91 0.32
N VAL A 122 -8.06 6.87 1.56
CA VAL A 122 -6.93 6.04 1.97
C VAL A 122 -7.47 4.97 2.90
N ILE A 123 -7.47 3.73 2.43
CA ILE A 123 -8.08 2.59 3.11
C ILE A 123 -6.98 1.63 3.57
N PHE A 124 -6.80 1.48 4.87
CA PHE A 124 -5.91 0.49 5.44
C PHE A 124 -6.67 -0.75 5.92
N ILE A 125 -6.45 -1.88 5.29
CA ILE A 125 -6.91 -3.20 5.79
C ILE A 125 -5.82 -3.76 6.69
N THR A 126 -6.02 -3.74 8.01
CA THR A 126 -5.03 -4.17 8.99
C THR A 126 -5.30 -5.58 9.47
N GLU A 127 -4.27 -6.41 9.69
CA GLU A 127 -4.44 -7.79 10.17
C GLU A 127 -5.09 -7.84 11.56
N HIS A 128 -4.80 -6.84 12.40
CA HIS A 128 -5.34 -6.70 13.76
C HIS A 128 -6.28 -5.50 13.86
N ASP A 129 -7.12 -5.49 14.90
CA ASP A 129 -7.97 -4.34 15.21
C ASP A 129 -7.11 -3.13 15.64
N LYS A 130 -7.03 -2.13 14.76
CA LYS A 130 -6.21 -0.93 14.95
C LYS A 130 -6.50 -0.16 16.24
N TYR A 131 -7.76 -0.13 16.66
CA TYR A 131 -8.23 0.65 17.81
C TYR A 131 -8.71 -0.22 18.97
N GLY A 132 -8.81 -1.54 18.78
CA GLY A 132 -9.20 -2.48 19.83
C GLY A 132 -10.65 -2.37 20.29
N ALA A 133 -11.53 -1.71 19.52
CA ALA A 133 -12.94 -1.53 19.87
C ALA A 133 -13.87 -2.62 19.30
N GLY A 134 -13.34 -3.56 18.54
CA GLY A 134 -14.10 -4.68 17.96
C GLY A 134 -15.00 -4.31 16.80
N LEU A 135 -14.94 -3.07 16.29
CA LEU A 135 -15.77 -2.63 15.16
C LEU A 135 -15.18 -3.13 13.84
N PRO A 136 -16.02 -3.34 12.80
CA PRO A 136 -15.56 -3.76 11.49
C PRO A 136 -14.76 -2.67 10.75
N LEU A 137 -15.14 -1.41 10.93
CA LEU A 137 -14.59 -0.23 10.24
C LEU A 137 -14.39 0.93 11.22
N TYR A 138 -13.39 1.76 10.93
CA TYR A 138 -13.13 3.03 11.61
C TYR A 138 -12.93 4.13 10.59
N HIS A 139 -13.86 5.06 10.51
CA HIS A 139 -13.77 6.25 9.67
C HIS A 139 -13.06 7.36 10.43
N VAL A 140 -12.10 7.99 9.77
CA VAL A 140 -11.33 9.11 10.35
C VAL A 140 -11.57 10.35 9.49
N GLU A 141 -12.18 11.37 10.10
CA GLU A 141 -12.51 12.63 9.46
C GLU A 141 -11.97 13.81 10.26
N ARG A 142 -11.75 14.93 9.59
CA ARG A 142 -11.46 16.21 10.24
C ARG A 142 -12.74 16.89 10.66
N THR A 143 -12.69 17.57 11.81
CA THR A 143 -13.87 18.26 12.37
C THR A 143 -13.50 19.68 12.82
N VAL A 144 -14.47 20.57 12.81
CA VAL A 144 -14.36 21.92 13.36
C VAL A 144 -14.72 21.87 14.84
N THR A 145 -13.74 21.99 15.71
CA THR A 145 -13.87 21.82 17.17
C THR A 145 -14.90 22.75 17.78
N GLU A 146 -14.91 24.04 17.39
CA GLU A 146 -15.77 25.08 17.90
C GLU A 146 -17.24 24.93 17.48
N LEU A 147 -17.49 24.12 16.43
CA LEU A 147 -18.82 23.82 15.92
C LEU A 147 -19.29 22.41 16.33
N GLN A 148 -19.04 22.02 17.57
CA GLN A 148 -19.45 20.74 18.16
C GLN A 148 -18.94 19.53 17.33
N HIS A 149 -17.71 19.62 16.81
CA HIS A 149 -17.09 18.62 15.96
C HIS A 149 -17.87 18.35 14.66
N THR A 150 -18.50 19.36 14.10
CA THR A 150 -19.08 19.26 12.74
C THR A 150 -17.99 18.87 11.75
N THR A 151 -18.29 17.95 10.84
CA THR A 151 -17.36 17.50 9.79
C THR A 151 -16.82 18.68 8.99
N PHE A 152 -15.50 18.70 8.76
CA PHE A 152 -14.83 19.75 7.99
C PHE A 152 -15.21 19.70 6.50
N GLY A 153 -15.43 18.48 5.97
CA GLY A 153 -15.97 18.27 4.63
C GLY A 153 -14.99 18.59 3.50
N ASP A 154 -13.72 18.26 3.69
CA ASP A 154 -12.64 18.53 2.73
C ASP A 154 -12.45 17.42 1.67
N GLY A 155 -13.28 16.39 1.66
CA GLY A 155 -13.24 15.28 0.71
C GLY A 155 -12.06 14.30 0.91
N ALA A 156 -11.26 14.46 1.98
CA ALA A 156 -10.15 13.56 2.28
C ALA A 156 -10.55 12.54 3.38
N HIS A 157 -10.71 11.28 3.00
CA HIS A 157 -11.19 10.21 3.87
C HIS A 157 -10.09 9.21 4.20
N ILE A 158 -9.99 8.80 5.46
CA ILE A 158 -9.13 7.71 5.90
C ILE A 158 -9.97 6.65 6.59
N ILE A 159 -9.83 5.39 6.17
CA ILE A 159 -10.60 4.27 6.70
C ILE A 159 -9.65 3.17 7.16
N TYR A 160 -9.86 2.68 8.38
CA TYR A 160 -9.20 1.47 8.87
C TYR A 160 -10.20 0.33 8.91
N VAL A 161 -9.87 -0.76 8.23
CA VAL A 161 -10.66 -2.00 8.20
C VAL A 161 -10.04 -2.99 9.18
N ASN A 162 -10.84 -3.52 10.08
CA ASN A 162 -10.42 -4.50 11.07
C ASN A 162 -10.33 -5.90 10.44
N GLY A 163 -9.12 -6.31 10.01
CA GLY A 163 -8.89 -7.65 9.43
C GLY A 163 -9.05 -8.80 10.42
N ALA A 164 -9.19 -8.53 11.71
CA ALA A 164 -9.53 -9.54 12.72
C ALA A 164 -11.04 -9.72 12.93
N PHE A 165 -11.89 -8.92 12.29
CA PHE A 165 -13.35 -9.01 12.40
C PHE A 165 -13.87 -10.30 11.73
N ARG A 166 -14.69 -11.10 12.43
CA ARG A 166 -15.06 -12.47 12.03
C ARG A 166 -16.57 -12.73 11.92
N ASP A 167 -17.41 -11.72 12.13
CA ASP A 167 -18.86 -11.88 12.00
C ASP A 167 -19.27 -12.07 10.53
N LEU A 168 -19.66 -13.28 10.16
CA LEU A 168 -20.04 -13.61 8.78
C LEU A 168 -21.42 -13.08 8.36
N GLU A 169 -22.25 -12.64 9.31
CA GLU A 169 -23.50 -11.96 8.99
C GLU A 169 -23.21 -10.53 8.46
N HIS A 170 -22.09 -9.94 8.88
CA HIS A 170 -21.69 -8.62 8.42
C HIS A 170 -20.88 -8.70 7.10
N PRO A 171 -21.14 -7.81 6.10
CA PRO A 171 -20.42 -7.81 4.82
C PRO A 171 -18.88 -7.74 4.97
N VAL A 172 -18.38 -6.88 5.87
CA VAL A 172 -16.95 -6.77 6.16
C VAL A 172 -16.39 -8.07 6.74
N GLY A 173 -17.14 -8.78 7.59
CA GLY A 173 -16.71 -10.06 8.14
C GLY A 173 -16.54 -11.14 7.06
N ARG A 174 -17.45 -11.18 6.08
CA ARG A 174 -17.31 -12.05 4.89
C ARG A 174 -16.10 -11.67 4.04
N LEU A 175 -15.88 -10.37 3.82
CA LEU A 175 -14.69 -9.88 3.10
C LEU A 175 -13.42 -10.29 3.86
N MET A 176 -13.35 -10.09 5.18
CA MET A 176 -12.19 -10.45 5.98
C MET A 176 -11.98 -11.97 6.09
N HIS A 177 -13.04 -12.77 5.98
CA HIS A 177 -12.92 -14.21 5.82
C HIS A 177 -12.13 -14.53 4.54
N ASP A 178 -12.52 -13.96 3.41
CA ASP A 178 -11.88 -14.21 2.11
C ASP A 178 -10.46 -13.64 2.06
N MET A 179 -10.24 -12.45 2.61
CA MET A 179 -8.92 -11.84 2.71
C MET A 179 -7.92 -12.72 3.49
N ASN A 180 -8.40 -13.48 4.48
CA ASN A 180 -7.58 -14.39 5.29
C ASN A 180 -7.55 -15.83 4.78
N CYS A 181 -8.32 -16.15 3.72
CA CYS A 181 -8.44 -17.52 3.22
C CYS A 181 -7.26 -17.88 2.31
N THR A 182 -6.63 -19.04 2.56
CA THR A 182 -5.56 -19.57 1.71
C THR A 182 -6.07 -20.48 0.58
N ASP A 183 -7.28 -21.03 0.73
CA ASP A 183 -7.89 -21.99 -0.20
C ASP A 183 -9.04 -21.32 -0.97
N PRO A 184 -8.91 -21.09 -2.29
CA PRO A 184 -9.95 -20.43 -3.08
C PRO A 184 -11.29 -21.17 -3.10
N ASN A 185 -11.30 -22.47 -2.78
CA ASN A 185 -12.54 -23.25 -2.72
C ASN A 185 -13.36 -22.99 -1.43
N LYS A 186 -12.75 -22.35 -0.43
CA LYS A 186 -13.39 -21.97 0.83
C LYS A 186 -13.78 -20.49 0.89
N MET A 187 -13.42 -19.71 -0.13
CA MET A 187 -13.80 -18.31 -0.22
C MET A 187 -15.27 -18.14 -0.53
N LEU A 188 -15.88 -17.11 0.06
CA LEU A 188 -17.32 -16.84 -0.04
C LEU A 188 -17.66 -16.02 -1.29
N ASN A 189 -16.76 -15.11 -1.70
CA ASN A 189 -16.96 -14.28 -2.87
C ASN A 189 -16.32 -14.90 -4.12
N PRO A 190 -17.12 -15.19 -5.18
CA PRO A 190 -16.60 -15.85 -6.38
C PRO A 190 -15.61 -15.00 -7.20
N LEU A 191 -15.69 -13.66 -7.12
CA LEU A 191 -14.77 -12.77 -7.83
C LEU A 191 -13.36 -12.89 -7.21
N LEU A 192 -13.25 -12.79 -5.89
CA LEU A 192 -11.98 -12.94 -5.18
C LEU A 192 -11.45 -14.38 -5.34
N ALA A 193 -12.31 -15.38 -5.17
CA ALA A 193 -11.94 -16.80 -5.33
C ALA A 193 -11.37 -17.09 -6.72
N LYS A 194 -11.91 -16.48 -7.77
CA LYS A 194 -11.44 -16.63 -9.16
C LYS A 194 -10.00 -16.15 -9.31
N GLU A 195 -9.67 -14.96 -8.80
CA GLU A 195 -8.32 -14.39 -8.94
C GLU A 195 -7.29 -15.16 -8.08
N VAL A 196 -7.64 -15.53 -6.86
CA VAL A 196 -6.79 -16.38 -6.00
C VAL A 196 -6.57 -17.76 -6.64
N ARG A 197 -7.60 -18.37 -7.22
CA ARG A 197 -7.49 -19.64 -7.95
C ARG A 197 -6.58 -19.52 -9.17
N TYR A 198 -6.73 -18.44 -9.94
CA TYR A 198 -5.87 -18.19 -11.08
C TYR A 198 -4.39 -18.19 -10.67
N LEU A 199 -4.02 -17.39 -9.66
CA LEU A 199 -2.63 -17.28 -9.21
C LEU A 199 -2.08 -18.58 -8.63
N LYS A 200 -2.89 -19.35 -7.89
CA LYS A 200 -2.43 -20.54 -7.17
C LYS A 200 -2.48 -21.83 -8.00
N GLU A 201 -3.46 -21.95 -8.90
CA GLU A 201 -3.75 -23.25 -9.53
C GLU A 201 -3.40 -23.30 -11.01
N THR A 202 -3.29 -22.15 -11.71
CA THR A 202 -2.92 -22.14 -13.13
C THR A 202 -1.40 -22.01 -13.32
N GLU A 203 -0.90 -22.49 -14.45
CA GLU A 203 0.52 -22.34 -14.81
C GLU A 203 0.88 -20.86 -15.04
N GLY A 204 0.00 -20.10 -15.70
CA GLY A 204 0.18 -18.66 -15.93
C GLY A 204 0.28 -17.87 -14.64
N GLY A 205 -0.66 -18.09 -13.70
CA GLY A 205 -0.67 -17.41 -12.39
C GLY A 205 0.54 -17.78 -11.53
N ARG A 206 0.93 -19.06 -11.50
CA ARG A 206 2.14 -19.49 -10.79
C ARG A 206 3.41 -18.85 -11.35
N SER A 207 3.51 -18.75 -12.68
CA SER A 207 4.63 -18.06 -13.34
C SER A 207 4.65 -16.58 -13.04
N GLN A 208 3.48 -15.93 -12.98
CA GLN A 208 3.33 -14.53 -12.57
C GLN A 208 3.85 -14.32 -11.14
N MET A 209 3.39 -15.13 -10.17
CA MET A 209 3.84 -15.06 -8.79
C MET A 209 5.34 -15.35 -8.62
N CYS A 210 5.90 -16.28 -9.37
CA CYS A 210 7.34 -16.52 -9.32
C CYS A 210 8.15 -15.30 -9.77
N ARG A 211 7.71 -14.58 -10.81
CA ARG A 211 8.35 -13.32 -11.24
C ARG A 211 8.23 -12.24 -10.19
N ALA A 212 7.05 -12.09 -9.56
CA ALA A 212 6.84 -11.14 -8.47
C ALA A 212 7.78 -11.41 -7.30
N PHE A 213 7.92 -12.67 -6.85
CA PHE A 213 8.88 -13.05 -5.80
C PHE A 213 10.33 -12.71 -6.16
N GLU A 214 10.74 -12.94 -7.41
CA GLU A 214 12.09 -12.58 -7.87
C GLU A 214 12.30 -11.08 -7.92
N GLU A 215 11.27 -10.31 -8.26
CA GLU A 215 11.33 -8.84 -8.27
C GLU A 215 11.43 -8.27 -6.85
N VAL A 216 10.58 -8.72 -5.94
CA VAL A 216 10.63 -8.35 -4.52
C VAL A 216 11.99 -8.70 -3.90
N ALA A 217 12.54 -9.88 -4.20
CA ALA A 217 13.86 -10.26 -3.73
C ALA A 217 14.96 -9.32 -4.26
N ARG A 218 14.88 -8.93 -5.54
CA ARG A 218 15.82 -7.97 -6.16
C ARG A 218 15.69 -6.56 -5.56
N GLU A 219 14.46 -6.07 -5.38
CA GLU A 219 14.20 -4.77 -4.74
C GLU A 219 14.74 -4.76 -3.30
N SER A 220 14.44 -5.79 -2.51
CA SER A 220 14.92 -5.93 -1.14
C SER A 220 16.45 -5.95 -1.05
N ALA A 221 17.13 -6.61 -1.99
CA ALA A 221 18.59 -6.64 -2.06
C ALA A 221 19.14 -5.24 -2.38
N ARG A 222 18.58 -4.53 -3.37
CA ARG A 222 18.96 -3.16 -3.72
C ARG A 222 18.76 -2.20 -2.55
N ASP A 223 17.63 -2.28 -1.87
CA ASP A 223 17.34 -1.45 -0.70
C ASP A 223 18.33 -1.73 0.44
N ALA A 224 18.67 -2.99 0.68
CA ALA A 224 19.66 -3.35 1.69
C ALA A 224 21.06 -2.80 1.37
N GLU A 225 21.48 -2.86 0.10
CA GLU A 225 22.72 -2.28 -0.40
C GLU A 225 22.71 -0.75 -0.24
N TYR A 226 21.66 -0.09 -0.68
CA TYR A 226 21.49 1.36 -0.53
C TYR A 226 21.52 1.80 0.94
N GLN A 227 20.80 1.12 1.83
CA GLN A 227 20.84 1.41 3.26
C GLN A 227 22.20 1.17 3.88
N LYS A 228 22.96 0.19 3.39
CA LYS A 228 24.35 -0.04 3.79
C LYS A 228 25.23 1.12 3.33
N ALA A 229 25.11 1.56 2.08
CA ALA A 229 25.83 2.70 1.52
C ALA A 229 25.57 3.98 2.32
N VAL A 230 24.29 4.29 2.60
CA VAL A 230 23.88 5.45 3.42
C VAL A 230 24.47 5.38 4.83
N ARG A 231 24.43 4.21 5.50
CA ARG A 231 25.05 4.06 6.83
C ARG A 231 26.56 4.27 6.79
N THR A 232 27.22 3.79 5.74
CA THR A 232 28.66 3.96 5.54
C THR A 232 29.01 5.42 5.29
N ALA A 233 28.28 6.10 4.39
CA ALA A 233 28.46 7.53 4.13
C ALA A 233 28.29 8.39 5.40
N LYS A 234 27.28 8.12 6.21
CA LYS A 234 27.09 8.82 7.51
C LYS A 234 28.25 8.63 8.46
N LYS A 235 28.85 7.43 8.53
CA LYS A 235 30.03 7.17 9.35
C LYS A 235 31.27 7.94 8.82
N MET A 236 31.47 7.97 7.50
CA MET A 236 32.56 8.69 6.87
C MET A 236 32.46 10.21 7.07
N LEU A 237 31.22 10.76 6.92
CA LEU A 237 30.91 12.17 7.22
C LEU A 237 31.22 12.53 8.69
N ALA A 238 30.85 11.63 9.61
CA ALA A 238 31.11 11.85 11.05
C ALA A 238 32.61 11.83 11.41
N LEU A 239 33.45 11.12 10.65
CA LEU A 239 34.93 11.12 10.84
C LEU A 239 35.55 12.43 10.37
N GLY A 240 34.96 13.18 9.44
CA GLY A 240 35.42 14.49 8.98
C GLY A 240 36.75 14.50 8.25
N GLN A 241 37.27 13.34 7.80
CA GLN A 241 38.59 13.19 7.21
C GLN A 241 38.57 13.12 5.67
N LEU A 242 37.39 12.93 5.06
CA LEU A 242 37.20 12.74 3.62
C LEU A 242 36.32 13.85 3.03
N ASN A 243 36.62 14.23 1.78
CA ASN A 243 35.74 15.14 1.04
C ASN A 243 34.50 14.41 0.54
N LEU A 244 33.49 15.17 0.11
CA LEU A 244 32.17 14.60 -0.29
C LEU A 244 32.27 13.73 -1.55
N GLU A 245 33.16 14.08 -2.47
CA GLU A 245 33.43 13.33 -3.70
C GLU A 245 33.99 11.95 -3.38
N THR A 246 35.00 11.86 -2.51
CA THR A 246 35.60 10.58 -2.07
C THR A 246 34.57 9.71 -1.34
N ILE A 247 33.68 10.32 -0.52
CA ILE A 247 32.61 9.57 0.16
C ILE A 247 31.65 9.02 -0.86
N ALA A 248 31.27 9.81 -1.88
CA ALA A 248 30.39 9.36 -2.96
C ALA A 248 30.99 8.17 -3.71
N GLU A 249 32.24 8.23 -4.11
CA GLU A 249 32.96 7.12 -4.77
C GLU A 249 33.01 5.85 -3.90
N CYS A 250 33.39 6.00 -2.61
CA CYS A 250 33.51 4.85 -1.70
C CYS A 250 32.15 4.17 -1.36
N THR A 251 31.07 4.88 -1.49
CA THR A 251 29.73 4.39 -1.10
C THR A 251 28.82 4.12 -2.28
N GLU A 252 29.25 4.43 -3.50
CA GLU A 252 28.45 4.33 -4.72
C GLU A 252 27.16 5.18 -4.69
N LEU A 253 27.08 6.15 -3.77
CA LEU A 253 26.03 7.15 -3.72
C LEU A 253 26.37 8.32 -4.64
N SER A 254 25.34 8.98 -5.19
CA SER A 254 25.55 10.24 -5.90
C SER A 254 26.08 11.34 -4.98
N LEU A 255 26.81 12.30 -5.55
CA LEU A 255 27.33 13.44 -4.79
C LEU A 255 26.20 14.24 -4.12
N ASP A 256 25.05 14.36 -4.76
CA ASP A 256 23.89 15.08 -4.22
C ASP A 256 23.26 14.34 -3.03
N GLU A 257 23.23 13.01 -3.05
CA GLU A 257 22.81 12.22 -1.90
C GLU A 257 23.74 12.39 -0.72
N VAL A 258 25.07 12.39 -0.96
CA VAL A 258 26.05 12.61 0.09
C VAL A 258 25.94 14.03 0.67
N LYS A 259 25.76 15.07 -0.17
CA LYS A 259 25.47 16.44 0.30
C LYS A 259 24.21 16.50 1.16
N ALA A 260 23.12 15.88 0.71
CA ALA A 260 21.87 15.82 1.48
C ALA A 260 22.00 15.09 2.83
N LEU A 261 22.94 14.13 2.93
CA LEU A 261 23.27 13.47 4.19
C LEU A 261 24.12 14.35 5.10
N ALA A 262 25.03 15.17 4.53
CA ALA A 262 25.87 16.09 5.27
C ALA A 262 25.07 17.27 5.86
N ASP A 263 24.09 17.79 5.12
CA ASP A 263 23.21 18.89 5.55
C ASP A 263 22.24 18.50 6.66
N LYS A 264 21.93 17.22 6.82
CA LYS A 264 21.11 16.71 7.92
C LYS A 264 21.97 16.57 9.16
N LYS A 265 22.16 17.68 9.93
CA LYS A 265 22.78 17.61 11.27
C LYS A 265 22.11 16.52 12.11
N PRO A 266 22.89 15.70 12.86
CA PRO A 266 22.30 14.77 13.82
C PRO A 266 21.54 15.60 14.87
N THR A 267 20.24 15.36 14.96
CA THR A 267 19.40 15.82 16.10
C THR A 267 19.61 14.87 17.27
#